data_2bced8331903b9095b0b006ade86bb88
#
_entry.id   2bced8331903b9095b0b006ade86bb88
#
_cell.length_a   1.000
_cell.length_b   1.000
_cell.length_c   1.000
_cell.angle_alpha   90.00
_cell.angle_beta   90.00
_cell.angle_gamma   90.00
#
_symmetry.space_group_name_H-M   'P 1'
#
loop_
_entity.id
_entity.type
_entity.pdbx_description
1 polymer ?
#
loop_
_entity_poly.entity_id
_entity_poly.type
_entity_poly.pdbx_seq_one_letter_code
_entity_poly.pdbx_strand_id
1 'polypeptide(L)'
;AYRYIRELCGSGLLVRLPNGYALGPRVIELDLQMREYDPIVVCSRDLISDMVEKTGLTVLLSQLYGDAVINIHQHAGQDNFELRFGRGRPMSFFQSATARVVLANLPPRQLRRIYDENQQNPAVQRLGSDWKAFSKVMLDIRKKGYCLTSGELNAGLIGIASAIFDEENRVLGSVTLLGNAERFRALNNAYVTELICQTSREITKRIRQVREPEAQDQEIRQARS
;
A
#
# COMPACT_ATOMS: atom_id res chain seq x y z
N ALA A 1 16.64 26.17 -14.82
CA ALA A 1 17.12 25.04 -13.99
C ALA A 1 17.88 25.51 -12.74
N TYR A 2 18.89 26.40 -12.83
CA TYR A 2 19.75 26.82 -11.69
C TYR A 2 19.00 27.44 -10.51
N ARG A 3 17.96 28.25 -10.76
CA ARG A 3 17.15 28.86 -9.69
C ARG A 3 16.47 27.80 -8.81
N TYR A 4 15.83 26.79 -9.41
CA TYR A 4 15.16 25.72 -8.65
C TYR A 4 16.13 24.90 -7.81
N ILE A 5 17.30 24.58 -8.36
CA ILE A 5 18.34 23.82 -7.63
C ILE A 5 18.81 24.61 -6.41
N ARG A 6 18.99 25.92 -6.54
CA ARG A 6 19.39 26.80 -5.44
C ARG A 6 18.33 26.87 -4.34
N GLU A 7 17.06 26.97 -4.70
CA GLU A 7 15.94 26.96 -3.75
C GLU A 7 15.83 25.60 -3.03
N LEU A 8 15.99 24.49 -3.76
CA LEU A 8 15.99 23.15 -3.18
C LEU A 8 17.19 22.93 -2.22
N CYS A 9 18.35 23.49 -2.53
CA CYS A 9 19.49 23.47 -1.61
C CYS A 9 19.24 24.37 -0.39
N GLY A 10 18.68 25.56 -0.60
CA GLY A 10 18.33 26.49 0.48
C GLY A 10 17.30 25.95 1.46
N SER A 11 16.35 25.14 0.96
CA SER A 11 15.34 24.45 1.78
C SER A 11 15.86 23.17 2.44
N GLY A 12 17.09 22.74 2.18
CA GLY A 12 17.66 21.50 2.70
C GLY A 12 17.16 20.21 2.02
N LEU A 13 16.37 20.32 0.94
CA LEU A 13 15.91 19.15 0.16
C LEU A 13 17.04 18.55 -0.69
N LEU A 14 17.99 19.38 -1.13
CA LEU A 14 19.22 18.93 -1.80
C LEU A 14 20.45 19.41 -1.05
N VAL A 15 21.55 18.68 -1.17
CA VAL A 15 22.89 19.09 -0.79
C VAL A 15 23.80 19.02 -2.01
N ARG A 16 24.71 20.01 -2.14
CA ARG A 16 25.69 20.03 -3.20
C ARG A 16 26.87 19.13 -2.84
N LEU A 17 27.26 18.27 -3.77
CA LEU A 17 28.44 17.43 -3.71
C LEU A 17 29.44 17.85 -4.77
N PRO A 18 30.74 17.44 -4.69
CA PRO A 18 31.74 17.78 -5.70
C PRO A 18 31.31 17.36 -7.13
N ASN A 19 30.62 16.24 -7.26
CA ASN A 19 30.22 15.65 -8.55
C ASN A 19 28.71 15.75 -8.83
N GLY A 20 27.97 16.66 -8.15
CA GLY A 20 26.52 16.81 -8.39
C GLY A 20 25.72 17.19 -7.16
N TYR A 21 24.57 16.56 -6.99
CA TYR A 21 23.63 16.84 -5.89
C TYR A 21 23.14 15.49 -5.31
N ALA A 22 22.85 15.51 -3.99
CA ALA A 22 22.21 14.42 -3.28
C ALA A 22 20.97 14.92 -2.54
N LEU A 23 20.14 14.00 -2.04
CA LEU A 23 19.03 14.33 -1.14
C LEU A 23 19.59 14.91 0.15
N GLY A 24 18.99 16.00 0.61
CA GLY A 24 19.36 16.72 1.81
C GLY A 24 18.64 16.22 3.06
N PRO A 25 19.05 16.70 4.28
CA PRO A 25 18.50 16.21 5.56
C PRO A 25 17.01 16.53 5.73
N ARG A 26 16.48 17.52 5.04
CA ARG A 26 15.04 17.86 5.07
C ARG A 26 14.15 16.68 4.66
N VAL A 27 14.65 15.78 3.80
CA VAL A 27 13.90 14.57 3.40
C VAL A 27 13.69 13.64 4.59
N ILE A 28 14.66 13.54 5.52
CA ILE A 28 14.55 12.73 6.74
C ILE A 28 13.47 13.30 7.68
N GLU A 29 13.46 14.64 7.84
CA GLU A 29 12.44 15.32 8.65
C GLU A 29 11.03 15.14 8.06
N LEU A 30 10.90 15.26 6.74
CA LEU A 30 9.63 15.03 6.05
C LEU A 30 9.17 13.57 6.16
N ASP A 31 10.09 12.59 6.07
CA ASP A 31 9.75 11.18 6.26
C ASP A 31 9.25 10.91 7.69
N LEU A 32 9.84 11.56 8.70
CA LEU A 32 9.36 11.46 10.08
C LEU A 32 7.94 12.01 10.21
N GLN A 33 7.66 13.21 9.68
CA GLN A 33 6.33 13.81 9.69
C GLN A 33 5.30 12.93 8.98
N MET A 34 5.65 12.35 7.81
CA MET A 34 4.77 11.41 7.11
C MET A 34 4.41 10.20 7.98
N ARG A 35 5.35 9.65 8.76
CA ARG A 35 5.09 8.50 9.65
C ARG A 35 4.21 8.87 10.85
N GLU A 36 4.31 10.11 11.34
CA GLU A 36 3.55 10.59 12.49
C GLU A 36 2.11 10.94 12.14
N TYR A 37 1.87 11.45 10.94
CA TYR A 37 0.58 12.01 10.53
C TYR A 37 -0.14 11.23 9.43
N ASP A 38 0.48 10.22 8.81
CA ASP A 38 -0.21 9.40 7.80
C ASP A 38 -1.39 8.63 8.41
N PRO A 39 -2.63 8.85 7.96
CA PRO A 39 -3.82 8.24 8.57
C PRO A 39 -3.79 6.71 8.55
N ILE A 40 -3.26 6.10 7.48
CA ILE A 40 -3.15 4.63 7.39
C ILE A 40 -2.22 4.12 8.49
N VAL A 41 -1.06 4.77 8.68
CA VAL A 41 -0.07 4.36 9.68
C VAL A 41 -0.61 4.57 11.09
N VAL A 42 -1.18 5.76 11.37
CA VAL A 42 -1.68 6.13 12.71
C VAL A 42 -2.83 5.22 13.15
N CYS A 43 -3.81 5.00 12.25
CA CYS A 43 -4.99 4.19 12.56
C CYS A 43 -4.71 2.68 12.65
N SER A 44 -3.51 2.22 12.26
CA SER A 44 -3.20 0.79 12.17
C SER A 44 -2.16 0.28 13.15
N ARG A 45 -1.47 1.14 13.90
CA ARG A 45 -0.28 0.76 14.70
C ARG A 45 -0.49 -0.44 15.63
N ASP A 46 -1.53 -0.41 16.44
CA ASP A 46 -1.89 -1.50 17.35
C ASP A 46 -2.36 -2.75 16.60
N LEU A 47 -3.16 -2.56 15.55
CA LEU A 47 -3.71 -3.65 14.75
C LEU A 47 -2.61 -4.44 14.03
N ILE A 48 -1.60 -3.77 13.46
CA ILE A 48 -0.50 -4.46 12.78
C ILE A 48 0.44 -5.16 13.76
N SER A 49 0.63 -4.59 14.96
CA SER A 49 1.39 -5.25 16.04
C SER A 49 0.73 -6.55 16.46
N ASP A 50 -0.58 -6.50 16.72
CA ASP A 50 -1.41 -7.67 17.05
C ASP A 50 -1.38 -8.74 15.94
N MET A 51 -1.43 -8.33 14.67
CA MET A 51 -1.30 -9.26 13.54
C MET A 51 0.05 -9.98 13.54
N VAL A 52 1.16 -9.26 13.78
CA VAL A 52 2.50 -9.85 13.85
C VAL A 52 2.60 -10.82 15.02
N GLU A 53 2.11 -10.45 16.19
CA GLU A 53 2.10 -11.33 17.38
C GLU A 53 1.32 -12.62 17.16
N LYS A 54 0.14 -12.54 16.54
CA LYS A 54 -0.73 -13.68 16.28
C LYS A 54 -0.23 -14.62 15.19
N THR A 55 0.52 -14.10 14.21
CA THR A 55 0.88 -14.90 13.01
C THR A 55 2.36 -15.14 12.86
N GLY A 56 3.22 -14.30 13.46
CA GLY A 56 4.66 -14.26 13.20
C GLY A 56 5.00 -13.78 11.78
N LEU A 57 4.00 -13.40 10.97
CA LEU A 57 4.20 -12.90 9.60
C LEU A 57 4.57 -11.41 9.62
N THR A 58 5.31 -10.97 8.62
CA THR A 58 5.57 -9.54 8.41
C THR A 58 4.33 -8.84 7.90
N VAL A 59 4.01 -7.66 8.46
CA VAL A 59 2.93 -6.80 7.98
C VAL A 59 3.50 -5.63 7.18
N LEU A 60 2.91 -5.37 6.00
CA LEU A 60 3.19 -4.20 5.18
C LEU A 60 1.93 -3.33 5.10
N LEU A 61 2.12 -2.01 5.20
CA LEU A 61 1.12 -1.02 4.82
C LEU A 61 1.58 -0.33 3.55
N SER A 62 0.69 -0.20 2.60
CA SER A 62 0.98 0.44 1.31
C SER A 62 -0.11 1.45 0.97
N GLN A 63 0.28 2.51 0.28
CA GLN A 63 -0.61 3.60 -0.11
C GLN A 63 -0.56 3.83 -1.61
N LEU A 64 -1.70 4.21 -2.18
CA LEU A 64 -1.84 4.58 -3.59
C LEU A 64 -1.53 6.06 -3.75
N TYR A 65 -0.53 6.37 -4.58
CA TYR A 65 -0.17 7.73 -5.01
C TYR A 65 -0.26 7.81 -6.53
N GLY A 66 -1.32 8.43 -7.04
CA GLY A 66 -1.57 8.44 -8.48
C GLY A 66 -1.73 7.02 -9.05
N ASP A 67 -0.78 6.59 -9.87
CA ASP A 67 -0.74 5.24 -10.45
C ASP A 67 0.38 4.37 -9.82
N ALA A 68 0.86 4.71 -8.64
CA ALA A 68 1.86 3.93 -7.94
C ALA A 68 1.38 3.49 -6.56
N VAL A 69 1.57 2.22 -6.22
CA VAL A 69 1.39 1.72 -4.85
C VAL A 69 2.76 1.67 -4.19
N ILE A 70 2.92 2.38 -3.08
CA ILE A 70 4.20 2.52 -2.39
C ILE A 70 4.07 1.96 -0.98
N ASN A 71 5.03 1.15 -0.54
CA ASN A 71 5.10 0.71 0.84
C ASN A 71 5.46 1.90 1.75
N ILE A 72 4.57 2.20 2.69
CA ILE A 72 4.70 3.33 3.62
C ILE A 72 5.15 2.90 5.02
N HIS A 73 4.87 1.65 5.40
CA HIS A 73 5.26 1.09 6.69
C HIS A 73 5.46 -0.41 6.61
N GLN A 74 6.35 -0.93 7.48
CA GLN A 74 6.62 -2.34 7.66
C GLN A 74 6.76 -2.64 9.14
N HIS A 75 6.08 -3.68 9.61
CA HIS A 75 6.31 -4.29 10.91
C HIS A 75 6.86 -5.71 10.68
N ALA A 76 8.12 -5.91 11.03
CA ALA A 76 8.81 -7.18 10.78
C ALA A 76 8.21 -8.33 11.61
N GLY A 77 7.98 -9.46 10.98
CA GLY A 77 7.65 -10.72 11.63
C GLY A 77 8.90 -11.48 12.09
N GLN A 78 8.73 -12.79 12.29
CA GLN A 78 9.80 -13.67 12.75
C GLN A 78 10.69 -14.22 11.63
N ASP A 79 10.29 -14.02 10.37
CA ASP A 79 11.05 -14.51 9.21
C ASP A 79 12.17 -13.55 8.85
N ASN A 80 13.41 -14.08 8.80
CA ASN A 80 14.58 -13.35 8.29
C ASN A 80 14.64 -13.48 6.75
N PHE A 81 13.89 -12.67 6.02
CA PHE A 81 14.10 -12.50 4.59
C PHE A 81 14.37 -11.03 4.27
N GLU A 82 15.32 -10.78 3.39
CA GLU A 82 15.54 -9.44 2.86
C GLU A 82 14.33 -9.00 2.08
N LEU A 83 13.53 -8.10 2.66
CA LEU A 83 12.48 -7.42 1.92
C LEU A 83 13.11 -6.43 0.94
N ARG A 84 13.23 -6.86 -0.32
CA ARG A 84 13.58 -5.95 -1.43
C ARG A 84 12.54 -4.83 -1.62
N PHE A 85 11.44 -4.88 -0.89
CA PHE A 85 10.26 -4.03 -1.01
C PHE A 85 9.99 -3.18 0.24
N GLY A 86 11.05 -2.73 0.91
CA GLY A 86 10.96 -1.84 2.07
C GLY A 86 10.26 -0.51 1.76
N ARG A 87 10.10 0.30 2.79
CA ARG A 87 9.47 1.63 2.72
C ARG A 87 10.04 2.48 1.57
N GLY A 88 9.16 3.20 0.89
CA GLY A 88 9.47 4.09 -0.22
C GLY A 88 9.62 3.41 -1.59
N ARG A 89 9.49 2.08 -1.66
CA ARG A 89 9.58 1.37 -2.93
C ARG A 89 8.21 1.16 -3.57
N PRO A 90 8.08 1.46 -4.88
CA PRO A 90 6.87 1.16 -5.63
C PRO A 90 6.69 -0.34 -5.81
N MET A 91 5.44 -0.80 -5.71
CA MET A 91 5.03 -2.18 -5.91
C MET A 91 4.42 -2.36 -7.29
N SER A 92 4.74 -3.46 -7.95
CA SER A 92 4.10 -3.82 -9.22
C SER A 92 2.64 -4.20 -9.01
N PHE A 93 1.74 -3.56 -9.74
CA PHE A 93 0.30 -3.88 -9.74
C PHE A 93 0.01 -5.34 -10.07
N PHE A 94 0.83 -5.96 -10.90
CA PHE A 94 0.50 -7.25 -11.50
C PHE A 94 1.19 -8.44 -10.84
N GLN A 95 2.16 -8.21 -9.94
CA GLN A 95 2.98 -9.27 -9.37
C GLN A 95 2.89 -9.39 -7.85
N SER A 96 2.23 -8.45 -7.17
CA SER A 96 2.10 -8.48 -5.72
C SER A 96 0.64 -8.49 -5.26
N ALA A 97 0.33 -9.24 -4.20
CA ALA A 97 -0.97 -9.18 -3.55
C ALA A 97 -1.30 -7.75 -3.10
N THR A 98 -0.32 -7.08 -2.51
CA THR A 98 -0.35 -5.70 -2.01
C THR A 98 -0.91 -4.71 -3.03
N ALA A 99 -0.31 -4.64 -4.22
CA ALA A 99 -0.73 -3.69 -5.24
C ALA A 99 -1.90 -4.21 -6.08
N ARG A 100 -2.02 -5.53 -6.26
CA ARG A 100 -3.13 -6.14 -7.02
C ARG A 100 -4.49 -5.94 -6.34
N VAL A 101 -4.55 -6.01 -5.01
CA VAL A 101 -5.80 -5.72 -4.30
C VAL A 101 -6.21 -4.25 -4.43
N VAL A 102 -5.26 -3.33 -4.48
CA VAL A 102 -5.51 -1.91 -4.77
C VAL A 102 -6.00 -1.76 -6.21
N LEU A 103 -5.31 -2.34 -7.19
CA LEU A 103 -5.69 -2.34 -8.61
C LEU A 103 -7.13 -2.84 -8.82
N ALA A 104 -7.50 -3.94 -8.16
CA ALA A 104 -8.83 -4.52 -8.24
C ALA A 104 -9.95 -3.57 -7.74
N ASN A 105 -9.61 -2.60 -6.88
CA ASN A 105 -10.55 -1.66 -6.29
C ASN A 105 -10.51 -0.25 -6.92
N LEU A 106 -9.67 -0.03 -7.94
CA LEU A 106 -9.66 1.23 -8.69
C LEU A 106 -10.98 1.48 -9.45
N PRO A 107 -11.31 2.75 -9.73
CA PRO A 107 -12.42 3.09 -10.63
C PRO A 107 -12.28 2.38 -11.97
N PRO A 108 -13.39 1.95 -12.60
CA PRO A 108 -13.35 1.16 -13.84
C PRO A 108 -12.56 1.82 -14.98
N ARG A 109 -12.65 3.14 -15.12
CA ARG A 109 -11.91 3.90 -16.13
C ARG A 109 -10.40 3.85 -15.91
N GLN A 110 -9.96 4.00 -14.66
CA GLN A 110 -8.54 3.94 -14.30
C GLN A 110 -7.99 2.53 -14.44
N LEU A 111 -8.73 1.52 -13.97
CA LEU A 111 -8.38 0.11 -14.17
C LEU A 111 -8.21 -0.24 -15.64
N ARG A 112 -9.13 0.21 -16.50
CA ARG A 112 -9.08 -0.01 -17.95
C ARG A 112 -7.85 0.65 -18.57
N ARG A 113 -7.56 1.91 -18.24
CA ARG A 113 -6.37 2.62 -18.73
C ARG A 113 -5.08 1.90 -18.35
N ILE A 114 -4.93 1.50 -17.07
CA ILE A 114 -3.74 0.77 -16.60
C ILE A 114 -3.58 -0.57 -17.35
N TYR A 115 -4.68 -1.27 -17.61
CA TYR A 115 -4.64 -2.50 -18.42
C TYR A 115 -4.17 -2.21 -19.85
N ASP A 116 -4.77 -1.22 -20.52
CA ASP A 116 -4.46 -0.89 -21.93
C ASP A 116 -2.99 -0.46 -22.10
N GLU A 117 -2.44 0.29 -21.16
CA GLU A 117 -1.02 0.71 -21.15
C GLU A 117 -0.06 -0.47 -20.90
N ASN A 118 -0.53 -1.59 -20.35
CA ASN A 118 0.32 -2.72 -19.92
C ASN A 118 -0.04 -4.06 -20.60
N GLN A 119 -0.80 -4.10 -21.67
CA GLN A 119 -1.27 -5.33 -22.32
C GLN A 119 -0.14 -6.29 -22.71
N GLN A 120 1.03 -5.75 -23.09
CA GLN A 120 2.19 -6.54 -23.49
C GLN A 120 3.02 -7.06 -22.29
N ASN A 121 2.69 -6.65 -21.07
CA ASN A 121 3.40 -7.10 -19.89
C ASN A 121 3.05 -8.58 -19.58
N PRO A 122 4.04 -9.50 -19.52
CA PRO A 122 3.77 -10.91 -19.24
C PRO A 122 3.03 -11.15 -17.91
N ALA A 123 3.17 -10.24 -16.92
CA ALA A 123 2.45 -10.35 -15.66
C ALA A 123 0.95 -10.04 -15.83
N VAL A 124 0.58 -9.14 -16.73
CA VAL A 124 -0.82 -8.86 -17.09
C VAL A 124 -1.42 -10.06 -17.84
N GLN A 125 -0.68 -10.61 -18.80
CA GLN A 125 -1.13 -11.77 -19.59
C GLN A 125 -1.38 -13.02 -18.72
N ARG A 126 -0.63 -13.19 -17.63
CA ARG A 126 -0.88 -14.26 -16.64
C ARG A 126 -2.17 -14.06 -15.86
N LEU A 127 -2.63 -12.83 -15.69
CA LEU A 127 -3.90 -12.50 -15.02
C LEU A 127 -5.10 -12.62 -15.94
N GLY A 128 -4.87 -12.56 -17.25
CA GLY A 128 -5.90 -12.76 -18.26
C GLY A 128 -5.38 -12.47 -19.66
N SER A 129 -5.72 -13.34 -20.63
CA SER A 129 -5.30 -13.20 -22.02
C SER A 129 -5.93 -12.00 -22.74
N ASP A 130 -7.03 -11.49 -22.21
CA ASP A 130 -7.77 -10.34 -22.72
C ASP A 130 -8.40 -9.53 -21.57
N TRP A 131 -9.00 -8.40 -21.92
CA TRP A 131 -9.68 -7.55 -20.92
C TRP A 131 -10.79 -8.27 -20.16
N LYS A 132 -11.55 -9.13 -20.81
CA LYS A 132 -12.67 -9.85 -20.19
C LYS A 132 -12.17 -10.80 -19.10
N ALA A 133 -11.13 -11.57 -19.41
CA ALA A 133 -10.49 -12.48 -18.45
C ALA A 133 -9.82 -11.70 -17.32
N PHE A 134 -9.04 -10.66 -17.64
CA PHE A 134 -8.38 -9.80 -16.67
C PHE A 134 -9.39 -9.12 -15.71
N SER A 135 -10.43 -8.49 -16.26
CA SER A 135 -11.44 -7.80 -15.46
C SER A 135 -12.23 -8.75 -14.57
N LYS A 136 -12.44 -10.00 -15.00
CA LYS A 136 -13.04 -11.05 -14.16
C LYS A 136 -12.16 -11.37 -12.93
N VAL A 137 -10.85 -11.49 -13.11
CA VAL A 137 -9.92 -11.71 -12.00
C VAL A 137 -9.97 -10.54 -11.02
N MET A 138 -9.97 -9.28 -11.49
CA MET A 138 -10.09 -8.10 -10.64
C MET A 138 -11.42 -8.09 -9.89
N LEU A 139 -12.52 -8.44 -10.55
CA LEU A 139 -13.84 -8.53 -9.93
C LEU A 139 -13.88 -9.63 -8.84
N ASP A 140 -13.25 -10.76 -9.08
CA ASP A 140 -13.18 -11.86 -8.10
C ASP A 140 -12.38 -11.44 -6.86
N ILE A 141 -11.25 -10.75 -7.02
CA ILE A 141 -10.48 -10.19 -5.90
C ILE A 141 -11.34 -9.19 -5.10
N ARG A 142 -12.03 -8.28 -5.79
CA ARG A 142 -12.93 -7.30 -5.15
C ARG A 142 -14.06 -7.96 -4.36
N LYS A 143 -14.68 -9.00 -4.91
CA LYS A 143 -15.76 -9.76 -4.22
C LYS A 143 -15.26 -10.53 -3.01
N LYS A 144 -14.07 -11.13 -3.09
CA LYS A 144 -13.44 -11.85 -1.97
C LYS A 144 -12.98 -10.91 -0.87
N GLY A 145 -12.64 -9.64 -1.20
CA GLY A 145 -12.09 -8.65 -0.28
C GLY A 145 -10.60 -8.82 -0.01
N TYR A 146 -9.94 -9.81 -0.64
CA TYR A 146 -8.51 -10.03 -0.50
C TYR A 146 -7.86 -10.55 -1.79
N CYS A 147 -6.54 -10.41 -1.88
CA CYS A 147 -5.70 -11.00 -2.92
C CYS A 147 -4.61 -11.85 -2.25
N LEU A 148 -4.40 -13.06 -2.74
CA LEU A 148 -3.32 -13.97 -2.31
C LEU A 148 -2.39 -14.23 -3.49
N THR A 149 -1.07 -14.15 -3.24
CA THR A 149 -0.03 -14.49 -4.21
C THR A 149 0.99 -15.42 -3.58
N SER A 150 1.52 -16.35 -4.37
CA SER A 150 2.54 -17.30 -3.93
C SER A 150 3.66 -17.36 -4.95
N GLY A 151 4.88 -16.99 -4.53
CA GLY A 151 6.08 -17.07 -5.36
C GLY A 151 6.16 -16.07 -6.53
N GLU A 152 5.22 -15.14 -6.65
CA GLU A 152 5.16 -14.21 -7.80
C GLU A 152 6.20 -13.08 -7.72
N LEU A 153 6.50 -12.59 -6.52
CA LEU A 153 7.55 -11.59 -6.29
C LEU A 153 8.91 -12.24 -6.00
N ASN A 154 8.91 -13.19 -5.06
CA ASN A 154 10.10 -13.97 -4.67
C ASN A 154 9.68 -15.42 -4.48
N ALA A 155 10.45 -16.34 -5.03
CA ALA A 155 10.24 -17.77 -4.83
C ALA A 155 10.17 -18.09 -3.32
N GLY A 156 9.16 -18.86 -2.92
CA GLY A 156 8.97 -19.26 -1.52
C GLY A 156 8.27 -18.24 -0.61
N LEU A 157 7.95 -17.02 -1.09
CA LEU A 157 7.14 -16.07 -0.33
C LEU A 157 5.67 -16.15 -0.71
N ILE A 158 4.81 -16.05 0.31
CA ILE A 158 3.36 -15.93 0.17
C ILE A 158 2.93 -14.59 0.77
N GLY A 159 2.09 -13.87 0.04
CA GLY A 159 1.48 -12.62 0.48
C GLY A 159 -0.03 -12.66 0.37
N ILE A 160 -0.74 -12.22 1.42
CA ILE A 160 -2.18 -11.98 1.40
C ILE A 160 -2.44 -10.53 1.77
N ALA A 161 -3.25 -9.83 0.98
CA ALA A 161 -3.52 -8.41 1.14
C ALA A 161 -5.02 -8.09 1.07
N SER A 162 -5.45 -7.09 1.83
CA SER A 162 -6.79 -6.52 1.77
C SER A 162 -6.72 -4.99 1.60
N ALA A 163 -7.67 -4.41 0.87
CA ALA A 163 -7.69 -3.00 0.54
C ALA A 163 -8.21 -2.14 1.70
N ILE A 164 -7.65 -0.94 1.86
CA ILE A 164 -8.05 0.09 2.81
C ILE A 164 -8.71 1.22 2.02
N PHE A 165 -9.80 1.76 2.54
CA PHE A 165 -10.62 2.77 1.86
C PHE A 165 -10.74 4.06 2.68
N ASP A 166 -11.06 5.16 1.98
CA ASP A 166 -11.42 6.42 2.58
C ASP A 166 -12.93 6.51 2.92
N GLU A 167 -13.37 7.69 3.34
CA GLU A 167 -14.75 8.02 3.66
C GLU A 167 -15.71 7.91 2.47
N GLU A 168 -15.21 8.13 1.24
CA GLU A 168 -16.01 8.04 -0.01
C GLU A 168 -15.90 6.66 -0.69
N ASN A 169 -15.38 5.65 0.02
CA ASN A 169 -15.13 4.30 -0.51
C ASN A 169 -14.12 4.26 -1.67
N ARG A 170 -13.23 5.23 -1.80
CA ARG A 170 -12.10 5.17 -2.73
C ARG A 170 -10.96 4.40 -2.06
N VAL A 171 -10.28 3.57 -2.84
CA VAL A 171 -9.15 2.81 -2.31
C VAL A 171 -7.97 3.74 -2.00
N LEU A 172 -7.50 3.72 -0.74
CA LEU A 172 -6.32 4.47 -0.27
C LEU A 172 -5.04 3.65 -0.39
N GLY A 173 -5.14 2.35 -0.15
CA GLY A 173 -3.99 1.49 -0.07
C GLY A 173 -4.35 0.07 0.34
N SER A 174 -3.44 -0.61 1.03
CA SER A 174 -3.65 -1.98 1.49
C SER A 174 -2.85 -2.31 2.73
N VAL A 175 -3.33 -3.29 3.50
CA VAL A 175 -2.59 -4.02 4.51
C VAL A 175 -2.28 -5.41 3.97
N THR A 176 -1.06 -5.90 4.21
CA THR A 176 -0.57 -7.18 3.68
C THR A 176 0.12 -7.98 4.77
N LEU A 177 -0.21 -9.28 4.89
CA LEU A 177 0.59 -10.27 5.61
C LEU A 177 1.52 -10.96 4.61
N LEU A 178 2.80 -11.02 4.94
CA LEU A 178 3.86 -11.59 4.10
C LEU A 178 4.75 -12.52 4.92
N GLY A 179 5.06 -13.70 4.39
CA GLY A 179 5.97 -14.63 5.03
C GLY A 179 6.41 -15.75 4.10
N ASN A 180 7.28 -16.62 4.60
CA ASN A 180 7.67 -17.80 3.85
C ASN A 180 6.52 -18.82 3.75
N ALA A 181 6.58 -19.68 2.73
CA ALA A 181 5.52 -20.65 2.45
C ALA A 181 5.34 -21.70 3.57
N GLU A 182 6.39 -21.99 4.33
CA GLU A 182 6.34 -22.94 5.44
C GLU A 182 5.49 -22.36 6.59
N ARG A 183 5.77 -21.13 7.01
CA ARG A 183 5.00 -20.43 8.05
C ARG A 183 3.54 -20.22 7.63
N PHE A 184 3.30 -19.84 6.39
CA PHE A 184 1.92 -19.72 5.88
C PHE A 184 1.15 -21.04 5.94
N ARG A 185 1.81 -22.17 5.60
CA ARG A 185 1.18 -23.50 5.68
C ARG A 185 0.90 -23.96 7.10
N ALA A 186 1.70 -23.51 8.07
CA ALA A 186 1.48 -23.82 9.49
C ALA A 186 0.27 -23.08 10.08
N LEU A 187 -0.17 -21.99 9.43
CA LEU A 187 -1.35 -21.23 9.83
C LEU A 187 -2.61 -21.74 9.13
N ASN A 188 -3.75 -21.62 9.82
CA ASN A 188 -5.04 -21.90 9.19
C ASN A 188 -5.36 -20.79 8.16
N ASN A 189 -5.49 -21.18 6.88
CA ASN A 189 -5.76 -20.24 5.80
C ASN A 189 -7.06 -19.44 6.00
N ALA A 190 -8.11 -20.05 6.54
CA ALA A 190 -9.36 -19.35 6.82
C ALA A 190 -9.17 -18.27 7.90
N TYR A 191 -8.40 -18.58 8.94
CA TYR A 191 -8.05 -17.64 10.00
C TYR A 191 -7.26 -16.45 9.47
N VAL A 192 -6.21 -16.70 8.68
CA VAL A 192 -5.36 -15.62 8.10
C VAL A 192 -6.19 -14.74 7.17
N THR A 193 -7.07 -15.34 6.36
CA THR A 193 -7.95 -14.60 5.46
C THR A 193 -8.95 -13.74 6.22
N GLU A 194 -9.56 -14.26 7.26
CA GLU A 194 -10.50 -13.49 8.09
C GLU A 194 -9.77 -12.37 8.83
N LEU A 195 -8.61 -12.65 9.41
CA LEU A 195 -7.79 -11.67 10.12
C LEU A 195 -7.43 -10.47 9.23
N ILE A 196 -6.91 -10.71 8.01
CA ILE A 196 -6.53 -9.62 7.10
C ILE A 196 -7.73 -8.78 6.68
N CYS A 197 -8.89 -9.42 6.41
CA CYS A 197 -10.10 -8.72 6.03
C CYS A 197 -10.70 -7.91 7.19
N GLN A 198 -10.71 -8.45 8.41
CA GLN A 198 -11.18 -7.74 9.60
C GLN A 198 -10.30 -6.54 9.93
N THR A 199 -8.97 -6.73 9.91
CA THR A 199 -8.01 -5.64 10.14
C THR A 199 -8.17 -4.52 9.13
N SER A 200 -8.28 -4.84 7.85
CA SER A 200 -8.51 -3.85 6.80
C SER A 200 -9.80 -3.05 7.00
N ARG A 201 -10.90 -3.72 7.38
CA ARG A 201 -12.17 -3.06 7.71
C ARG A 201 -12.06 -2.14 8.92
N GLU A 202 -11.36 -2.59 9.97
CA GLU A 202 -11.17 -1.78 11.18
C GLU A 202 -10.28 -0.55 10.91
N ILE A 203 -9.20 -0.69 10.13
CA ILE A 203 -8.37 0.45 9.70
C ILE A 203 -9.23 1.45 8.92
N THR A 204 -10.01 0.98 7.95
CA THR A 204 -10.92 1.82 7.15
C THR A 204 -11.91 2.58 8.04
N LYS A 205 -12.51 1.90 9.02
CA LYS A 205 -13.45 2.51 9.97
C LYS A 205 -12.78 3.61 10.80
N ARG A 206 -11.58 3.36 11.32
CA ARG A 206 -10.82 4.35 12.12
C ARG A 206 -10.42 5.57 11.29
N ILE A 207 -10.02 5.39 10.03
CA ILE A 207 -9.70 6.50 9.11
C ILE A 207 -10.92 7.41 8.93
N ARG A 208 -12.09 6.84 8.72
CA ARG A 208 -13.35 7.61 8.60
C ARG A 208 -13.65 8.42 9.86
N GLN A 209 -13.48 7.82 11.04
CA GLN A 209 -13.72 8.47 12.31
C GLN A 209 -12.77 9.65 12.60
N VAL A 210 -11.54 9.59 12.14
CA VAL A 210 -10.56 10.68 12.34
C VAL A 210 -10.85 11.86 11.41
N ARG A 211 -11.35 11.62 10.19
CA ARG A 211 -11.60 12.66 9.19
C ARG A 211 -12.95 13.36 9.30
N GLU A 212 -13.96 12.70 9.88
CA GLU A 212 -15.28 13.32 10.10
C GLU A 212 -15.24 14.63 10.91
N PRO A 213 -14.47 14.77 12.01
CA PRO A 213 -14.37 16.03 12.75
C PRO A 213 -13.68 17.15 11.96
N GLU A 214 -12.69 16.83 11.13
CA GLU A 214 -11.96 17.84 10.33
C GLU A 214 -12.84 18.46 9.23
N ALA A 215 -13.74 17.69 8.65
CA ALA A 215 -14.69 18.17 7.66
C ALA A 215 -15.73 19.14 8.28
N GLN A 216 -16.25 18.82 9.47
CA GLN A 216 -17.18 19.69 10.19
C GLN A 216 -16.52 21.01 10.63
N ASP A 217 -15.28 20.99 11.09
CA ASP A 217 -14.52 22.18 11.47
C ASP A 217 -14.21 23.08 10.26
N GLN A 218 -13.97 22.52 9.10
CA GLN A 218 -13.75 23.28 7.86
C GLN A 218 -15.04 23.92 7.35
N GLU A 219 -16.17 23.23 7.38
CA GLU A 219 -17.48 23.80 7.03
C GLU A 219 -17.88 24.93 7.97
N ILE A 220 -17.64 24.80 9.28
CA ILE A 220 -17.91 25.85 10.27
C ILE A 220 -17.02 27.08 10.03
N ARG A 221 -15.76 26.89 9.63
CA ARG A 221 -14.84 28.02 9.31
C ARG A 221 -15.22 28.72 8.02
N GLN A 222 -15.66 27.99 6.99
CA GLN A 222 -16.13 28.57 5.72
C GLN A 222 -17.47 29.29 5.87
N ALA A 223 -18.33 28.85 6.76
CA ALA A 223 -19.61 29.51 7.04
C ALA A 223 -19.47 30.81 7.89
N ARG A 224 -18.29 31.05 8.48
CA ARG A 224 -17.98 32.22 9.31
C ARG A 224 -17.12 33.27 8.60
N SER A 225 -16.68 33.01 7.36
CA SER A 225 -15.94 33.95 6.49
C SER A 225 -16.83 34.52 5.38
#